data_7c87e3c40e3acae45ed5ae78cff3a44a
#
_entry.id   7c87e3c40e3acae45ed5ae78cff3a44a
#
_cell.length_a   1.000
_cell.length_b   1.000
_cell.length_c   1.000
_cell.angle_alpha   90.00
_cell.angle_beta   90.00
_cell.angle_gamma   90.00
#
_symmetry.space_group_name_H-M   'P 1'
#
loop_
_entity.id
_entity.type
_entity.pdbx_description
1 polymer ?
#
loop_
_entity_poly.entity_id
_entity_poly.type
_entity_poly.pdbx_seq_one_letter_code
_entity_poly.pdbx_strand_id
1 'polypeptide(L)'
;TAKDIPGENNCGPIVHDDPFLAEKTVQFLGQPIALIVAWDMLYAREAAKRAVVNVKPLKPILTIDEALEAQAFVLPTKTLQHGDAAGAIAKAKHRLQGRTECGQQEQFYLEGQITYAVPREDGQLTLYVSTQHPDGNQREAAAALNLGTHDVEVICRRMGGGFGGKEGN
;
A
#
# COMPACT_ATOMS: atom_id res chain seq x y z
N THR A 1 16.63 0.20 -6.87
CA THR A 1 15.48 0.32 -7.76
C THR A 1 14.68 -0.97 -7.78
N ALA A 2 13.49 -0.99 -8.35
CA ALA A 2 12.66 -2.20 -8.48
C ALA A 2 13.40 -3.41 -9.11
N LYS A 3 14.35 -3.16 -10.01
CA LYS A 3 15.15 -4.22 -10.64
C LYS A 3 16.15 -4.92 -9.71
N ASP A 4 16.43 -4.31 -8.58
CA ASP A 4 17.42 -4.80 -7.62
C ASP A 4 16.75 -5.62 -6.48
N ILE A 5 15.42 -5.72 -6.49
CA ILE A 5 14.67 -6.59 -5.57
C ILE A 5 14.89 -8.03 -6.03
N PRO A 6 15.44 -8.89 -5.15
CA PRO A 6 15.85 -10.24 -5.55
C PRO A 6 14.69 -11.21 -5.83
N GLY A 7 13.52 -10.93 -5.29
CA GLY A 7 12.31 -11.71 -5.44
C GLY A 7 11.16 -10.91 -6.06
N GLU A 8 9.99 -10.96 -5.43
CA GLU A 8 8.79 -10.29 -5.91
C GLU A 8 8.73 -8.82 -5.45
N ASN A 9 8.59 -7.90 -6.40
CA ASN A 9 8.36 -6.49 -6.12
C ASN A 9 6.87 -6.22 -5.90
N ASN A 10 6.29 -6.81 -4.88
CA ASN A 10 4.87 -6.71 -4.61
C ASN A 10 4.55 -6.93 -3.12
N CYS A 11 3.71 -6.07 -2.56
CA CYS A 11 3.18 -6.17 -1.20
C CYS A 11 1.64 -6.20 -1.16
N GLY A 12 0.98 -6.34 -2.31
CA GLY A 12 -0.47 -6.43 -2.37
C GLY A 12 -1.00 -7.75 -1.80
N PRO A 13 -1.76 -7.75 -0.69
CA PRO A 13 -2.14 -8.99 0.00
C PRO A 13 -3.25 -9.79 -0.70
N ILE A 14 -4.03 -9.16 -1.57
CA ILE A 14 -5.20 -9.77 -2.24
C ILE A 14 -5.06 -9.69 -3.76
N VAL A 15 -4.75 -8.50 -4.25
CA VAL A 15 -4.46 -8.23 -5.65
C VAL A 15 -2.99 -7.87 -5.74
N HIS A 16 -2.22 -8.65 -6.49
CA HIS A 16 -0.77 -8.48 -6.58
C HIS A 16 -0.39 -7.32 -7.51
N ASP A 17 -0.82 -6.11 -7.17
CA ASP A 17 -0.67 -4.89 -7.97
C ASP A 17 -0.06 -3.70 -7.19
N ASP A 18 0.47 -3.96 -5.99
CA ASP A 18 1.06 -2.94 -5.12
C ASP A 18 2.58 -3.14 -4.99
N PRO A 19 3.40 -2.51 -5.85
CA PRO A 19 4.84 -2.71 -5.83
C PRO A 19 5.51 -1.96 -4.68
N PHE A 20 6.50 -2.57 -4.03
CA PHE A 20 7.39 -1.91 -3.05
C PHE A 20 8.10 -0.69 -3.65
N LEU A 21 8.57 -0.84 -4.88
CA LEU A 21 9.22 0.24 -5.64
C LEU A 21 8.57 0.35 -7.01
N ALA A 22 8.15 1.56 -7.40
CA ALA A 22 7.54 1.79 -8.70
C ALA A 22 8.49 1.40 -9.85
N GLU A 23 7.98 0.65 -10.84
CA GLU A 23 8.78 0.17 -11.96
C GLU A 23 8.76 1.10 -13.18
N LYS A 24 7.57 1.47 -13.61
CA LYS A 24 7.36 2.22 -14.86
C LYS A 24 6.57 3.50 -14.66
N THR A 25 5.57 3.45 -13.78
CA THR A 25 4.65 4.55 -13.54
C THR A 25 4.52 4.76 -12.04
N VAL A 26 4.63 6.01 -11.62
CA VAL A 26 4.31 6.43 -10.25
C VAL A 26 2.81 6.66 -10.19
N GLN A 27 2.13 5.95 -9.31
CA GLN A 27 0.66 5.96 -9.20
C GLN A 27 0.16 7.10 -8.31
N PHE A 28 0.94 7.46 -7.29
CA PHE A 28 0.57 8.49 -6.31
C PHE A 28 1.79 9.27 -5.83
N LEU A 29 1.53 10.45 -5.27
CA LEU A 29 2.57 11.29 -4.69
C LEU A 29 3.17 10.61 -3.44
N GLY A 30 4.49 10.46 -3.43
CA GLY A 30 5.21 9.81 -2.33
C GLY A 30 5.46 8.31 -2.54
N GLN A 31 4.99 7.71 -3.63
CA GLN A 31 5.32 6.32 -3.93
C GLN A 31 6.82 6.12 -4.04
N PRO A 32 7.40 5.12 -3.34
CA PRO A 32 8.82 4.82 -3.43
C PRO A 32 9.25 4.41 -4.84
N ILE A 33 10.38 4.93 -5.30
CA ILE A 33 10.96 4.61 -6.63
C ILE A 33 12.33 3.99 -6.54
N ALA A 34 13.05 4.25 -5.45
CA ALA A 34 14.39 3.72 -5.21
C ALA A 34 14.74 3.77 -3.73
N LEU A 35 15.61 2.90 -3.29
CA LEU A 35 16.31 2.95 -2.02
C LEU A 35 17.74 3.44 -2.25
N ILE A 36 18.21 4.31 -1.38
CA ILE A 36 19.59 4.79 -1.40
C ILE A 36 20.30 4.28 -0.18
N VAL A 37 21.34 3.52 -0.41
CA VAL A 37 22.16 2.88 0.63
C VAL A 37 23.52 3.57 0.71
N ALA A 38 23.96 3.88 1.89
CA ALA A 38 25.28 4.46 2.17
C ALA A 38 25.82 3.95 3.52
N TRP A 39 27.06 4.30 3.84
CA TRP A 39 27.71 3.87 5.09
C TRP A 39 27.03 4.42 6.36
N ASP A 40 26.36 5.56 6.25
CA ASP A 40 25.51 6.08 7.32
C ASP A 40 24.29 6.86 6.77
N MET A 41 23.38 7.19 7.67
CA MET A 41 22.12 7.85 7.34
C MET A 41 22.31 9.27 6.77
N LEU A 42 23.35 10.00 7.19
CA LEU A 42 23.59 11.36 6.69
C LEU A 42 24.01 11.34 5.23
N TYR A 43 24.94 10.45 4.87
CA TYR A 43 25.36 10.27 3.48
C TYR A 43 24.21 9.77 2.61
N ALA A 44 23.38 8.83 3.10
CA ALA A 44 22.22 8.35 2.36
C ALA A 44 21.23 9.49 2.07
N ARG A 45 20.93 10.33 3.06
CA ARG A 45 20.04 11.50 2.90
C ARG A 45 20.62 12.56 1.96
N GLU A 46 21.91 12.85 2.04
CA GLU A 46 22.55 13.80 1.13
C GLU A 46 22.57 13.27 -0.32
N ALA A 47 22.81 11.98 -0.51
CA ALA A 47 22.73 11.34 -1.80
C ALA A 47 21.31 11.38 -2.37
N ALA A 48 20.28 11.13 -1.53
CA ALA A 48 18.89 11.20 -1.93
C ALA A 48 18.48 12.59 -2.45
N LYS A 49 18.95 13.66 -1.79
CA LYS A 49 18.72 15.05 -2.24
C LYS A 49 19.32 15.34 -3.61
N ARG A 50 20.39 14.64 -3.99
CA ARG A 50 21.08 14.80 -5.28
C ARG A 50 20.52 13.90 -6.38
N ALA A 51 19.65 12.97 -6.04
CA ALA A 51 19.01 12.09 -7.01
C ALA A 51 18.10 12.89 -7.95
N VAL A 52 18.30 12.73 -9.23
CA VAL A 52 17.47 13.37 -10.27
C VAL A 52 16.54 12.34 -10.87
N VAL A 53 15.24 12.57 -10.75
CA VAL A 53 14.22 11.68 -11.30
C VAL A 53 13.56 12.38 -12.50
N ASN A 54 13.76 11.82 -13.68
CA ASN A 54 13.10 12.31 -14.88
C ASN A 54 11.74 11.62 -15.04
N VAL A 55 10.67 12.38 -14.94
CA VAL A 55 9.31 11.89 -15.09
C VAL A 55 8.60 12.56 -16.26
N LYS A 56 7.75 11.80 -16.94
CA LYS A 56 6.78 12.34 -17.89
C LYS A 56 5.43 12.43 -17.15
N PRO A 57 4.91 13.63 -16.90
CA PRO A 57 3.65 13.77 -16.18
C PRO A 57 2.49 13.20 -17.00
N LEU A 58 1.62 12.48 -16.35
CA LEU A 58 0.33 12.03 -16.86
C LEU A 58 -0.78 12.91 -16.27
N LYS A 59 -1.96 12.92 -16.92
CA LYS A 59 -3.12 13.61 -16.36
C LYS A 59 -3.53 12.86 -15.06
N PRO A 60 -3.50 13.52 -13.90
CA PRO A 60 -3.96 12.88 -12.67
C PRO A 60 -5.49 12.78 -12.65
N ILE A 61 -6.01 11.78 -11.93
CA ILE A 61 -7.42 11.63 -11.57
C ILE A 61 -7.49 11.79 -10.07
N LEU A 62 -8.07 12.87 -9.58
CA LEU A 62 -8.02 13.25 -8.17
C LEU A 62 -9.38 13.27 -7.48
N THR A 63 -10.47 13.18 -8.26
CA THR A 63 -11.83 13.22 -7.72
C THR A 63 -12.62 11.98 -8.14
N ILE A 64 -13.65 11.67 -7.36
CA ILE A 64 -14.57 10.55 -7.67
C ILE A 64 -15.29 10.81 -9.00
N ASP A 65 -15.70 12.03 -9.27
CA ASP A 65 -16.41 12.39 -10.50
C ASP A 65 -15.50 12.20 -11.73
N GLU A 66 -14.22 12.62 -11.66
CA GLU A 66 -13.24 12.36 -12.72
C GLU A 66 -12.97 10.87 -12.92
N ALA A 67 -12.91 10.08 -11.84
CA ALA A 67 -12.70 8.64 -11.91
C ALA A 67 -13.90 7.95 -12.57
N LEU A 68 -15.12 8.35 -12.26
CA LEU A 68 -16.34 7.85 -12.89
C LEU A 68 -16.39 8.19 -14.38
N GLU A 69 -16.07 9.44 -14.75
CA GLU A 69 -16.02 9.87 -16.13
C GLU A 69 -14.96 9.11 -16.95
N ALA A 70 -13.78 8.93 -16.38
CA ALA A 70 -12.67 8.21 -17.00
C ALA A 70 -12.81 6.68 -16.94
N GLN A 71 -13.85 6.14 -16.28
CA GLN A 71 -14.03 4.71 -15.98
C GLN A 71 -12.81 4.07 -15.31
N ALA A 72 -12.12 4.85 -14.48
CA ALA A 72 -10.92 4.45 -13.75
C ALA A 72 -11.30 3.89 -12.38
N PHE A 73 -11.51 2.58 -12.31
CA PHE A 73 -11.89 1.88 -11.08
C PHE A 73 -10.73 1.05 -10.54
N VAL A 74 -10.55 1.06 -9.24
CA VAL A 74 -9.56 0.21 -8.54
C VAL A 74 -9.93 -1.27 -8.66
N LEU A 75 -11.22 -1.59 -8.54
CA LEU A 75 -11.77 -2.94 -8.68
C LEU A 75 -12.94 -2.94 -9.64
N PRO A 76 -13.26 -4.08 -10.26
CA PRO A 76 -14.48 -4.22 -11.06
C PRO A 76 -15.72 -3.87 -10.24
N THR A 77 -16.66 -3.18 -10.86
CA THR A 77 -17.95 -2.88 -10.25
C THR A 77 -18.68 -4.15 -9.84
N LYS A 78 -19.07 -4.23 -8.57
CA LYS A 78 -19.89 -5.33 -8.05
C LYS A 78 -21.29 -4.80 -7.74
N THR A 79 -22.31 -5.51 -8.19
CA THR A 79 -23.70 -5.17 -7.92
C THR A 79 -24.31 -6.20 -6.98
N LEU A 80 -24.86 -5.74 -5.86
CA LEU A 80 -25.70 -6.52 -4.98
C LEU A 80 -27.13 -6.01 -5.13
N GLN A 81 -28.06 -6.89 -5.55
CA GLN A 81 -29.45 -6.53 -5.77
C GLN A 81 -30.38 -7.53 -5.08
N HIS A 82 -31.39 -7.01 -4.40
CA HIS A 82 -32.48 -7.80 -3.85
C HIS A 82 -33.83 -7.17 -4.26
N GLY A 83 -34.65 -7.91 -4.95
CA GLY A 83 -35.92 -7.44 -5.51
C GLY A 83 -35.77 -6.41 -6.64
N ASP A 84 -36.81 -5.64 -6.89
CA ASP A 84 -36.87 -4.56 -7.89
C ASP A 84 -36.79 -3.19 -7.20
N ALA A 85 -35.61 -2.78 -6.82
CA ALA A 85 -35.38 -1.50 -6.13
C ALA A 85 -35.76 -0.30 -7.03
N ALA A 86 -35.42 -0.35 -8.32
CA ALA A 86 -35.70 0.72 -9.26
C ALA A 86 -37.21 0.93 -9.43
N GLY A 87 -37.96 -0.15 -9.64
CA GLY A 87 -39.42 -0.11 -9.77
C GLY A 87 -40.10 0.30 -8.47
N ALA A 88 -39.59 -0.11 -7.31
CA ALA A 88 -40.12 0.31 -6.01
C ALA A 88 -39.92 1.83 -5.80
N ILE A 89 -38.75 2.36 -6.09
CA ILE A 89 -38.48 3.81 -6.00
C ILE A 89 -39.36 4.59 -6.98
N ALA A 90 -39.50 4.13 -8.23
CA ALA A 90 -40.32 4.78 -9.22
C ALA A 90 -41.80 4.87 -8.83
N LYS A 91 -42.31 3.86 -8.14
CA LYS A 91 -43.71 3.79 -7.65
C LYS A 91 -43.91 4.44 -6.28
N ALA A 92 -42.84 4.82 -5.57
CA ALA A 92 -42.95 5.40 -4.23
C ALA A 92 -43.70 6.73 -4.26
N LYS A 93 -44.64 6.88 -3.36
CA LYS A 93 -45.45 8.12 -3.21
C LYS A 93 -44.58 9.31 -2.74
N HIS A 94 -43.61 9.05 -1.89
CA HIS A 94 -42.67 10.03 -1.38
C HIS A 94 -41.23 9.61 -1.77
N ARG A 95 -40.49 10.52 -2.37
CA ARG A 95 -39.12 10.33 -2.80
C ARG A 95 -38.24 11.47 -2.32
N LEU A 96 -37.04 11.13 -1.91
CA LEU A 96 -36.02 12.08 -1.50
C LEU A 96 -34.74 11.75 -2.30
N GLN A 97 -34.09 12.78 -2.79
CA GLN A 97 -32.81 12.65 -3.48
C GLN A 97 -31.84 13.67 -2.92
N GLY A 98 -30.61 13.26 -2.71
CA GLY A 98 -29.58 14.14 -2.20
C GLY A 98 -28.20 13.60 -2.49
N ARG A 99 -27.19 14.41 -2.21
CA ARG A 99 -25.76 14.04 -2.29
C ARG A 99 -25.13 14.27 -0.93
N THR A 100 -24.35 13.29 -0.47
CA THR A 100 -23.52 13.40 0.72
C THR A 100 -22.07 13.23 0.31
N GLU A 101 -21.20 14.09 0.80
CA GLU A 101 -19.76 14.02 0.54
C GLU A 101 -19.02 13.84 1.87
N CYS A 102 -18.09 12.87 1.91
CA CYS A 102 -17.19 12.65 3.03
C CYS A 102 -15.76 12.74 2.54
N GLY A 103 -14.91 13.47 3.24
CA GLY A 103 -13.49 13.49 2.98
C GLY A 103 -12.81 12.21 3.43
N GLN A 104 -11.57 12.02 3.00
CA GLN A 104 -10.72 10.93 3.47
C GLN A 104 -10.47 11.04 4.97
N GLN A 105 -10.32 9.89 5.63
CA GLN A 105 -9.97 9.79 7.04
C GLN A 105 -8.65 9.04 7.17
N GLU A 106 -7.68 9.65 7.82
CA GLU A 106 -6.40 9.04 8.16
C GLU A 106 -6.50 8.41 9.56
N GLN A 107 -5.98 7.19 9.72
CA GLN A 107 -5.96 6.50 11.02
C GLN A 107 -5.15 7.26 12.07
N PHE A 108 -4.10 7.94 11.64
CA PHE A 108 -3.25 8.81 12.45
C PHE A 108 -2.83 8.18 13.79
N TYR A 109 -2.41 6.92 13.73
CA TYR A 109 -1.87 6.21 14.90
C TYR A 109 -0.60 6.90 15.42
N LEU A 110 -0.43 6.93 16.75
CA LEU A 110 0.68 7.65 17.39
C LEU A 110 2.05 7.05 17.05
N GLU A 111 2.14 5.72 17.04
CA GLU A 111 3.32 5.00 16.57
C GLU A 111 3.23 4.81 15.06
N GLY A 112 4.13 5.43 14.29
CA GLY A 112 4.19 5.26 12.84
C GLY A 112 4.45 3.81 12.41
N GLN A 113 4.40 3.55 11.13
CA GLN A 113 4.85 2.28 10.56
C GLN A 113 6.35 2.20 10.67
N ILE A 114 6.84 1.16 11.35
CA ILE A 114 8.25 0.97 11.62
C ILE A 114 8.61 -0.50 11.62
N THR A 115 9.75 -0.81 11.02
CA THR A 115 10.35 -2.14 11.03
C THR A 115 11.84 -2.04 11.34
N TYR A 116 12.31 -2.90 12.23
CA TYR A 116 13.73 -3.10 12.49
C TYR A 116 14.13 -4.50 12.02
N ALA A 117 14.95 -4.55 10.96
CA ALA A 117 15.41 -5.79 10.35
C ALA A 117 16.77 -6.19 10.90
N VAL A 118 16.90 -7.43 11.32
CA VAL A 118 18.15 -8.02 11.84
C VAL A 118 18.51 -9.25 11.01
N PRO A 119 19.52 -9.15 10.13
CA PRO A 119 20.06 -10.32 9.46
C PRO A 119 20.62 -11.32 10.47
N ARG A 120 20.37 -12.61 10.22
CA ARG A 120 20.85 -13.74 11.01
C ARG A 120 21.84 -14.57 10.20
N GLU A 121 22.38 -15.59 10.84
CA GLU A 121 23.20 -16.59 10.18
C GLU A 121 22.39 -17.35 9.11
N ASP A 122 23.08 -17.97 8.18
CA ASP A 122 22.50 -18.78 7.10
C ASP A 122 21.44 -18.07 6.23
N GLY A 123 21.54 -16.74 6.11
CA GLY A 123 20.62 -15.94 5.30
C GLY A 123 19.25 -15.68 5.93
N GLN A 124 19.06 -16.07 7.19
CA GLN A 124 17.82 -15.83 7.93
C GLN A 124 17.64 -14.35 8.32
N LEU A 125 16.41 -13.96 8.59
CA LEU A 125 16.03 -12.59 8.92
C LEU A 125 15.06 -12.55 10.09
N THR A 126 15.32 -11.68 11.08
CA THR A 126 14.32 -11.33 12.09
C THR A 126 13.83 -9.91 11.86
N LEU A 127 12.54 -9.70 11.80
CA LEU A 127 11.87 -8.41 11.67
C LEU A 127 11.13 -8.08 12.98
N TYR A 128 11.47 -6.97 13.60
CA TYR A 128 10.68 -6.37 14.68
C TYR A 128 9.78 -5.32 14.06
N VAL A 129 8.46 -5.58 14.04
CA VAL A 129 7.50 -4.80 13.26
C VAL A 129 6.34 -4.32 14.12
N SER A 130 5.89 -3.11 13.89
CA SER A 130 4.59 -2.64 14.39
C SER A 130 3.54 -2.94 13.31
N THR A 131 2.84 -4.08 13.44
CA THR A 131 1.88 -4.55 12.44
C THR A 131 0.68 -5.25 13.06
N GLN A 132 -0.47 -5.17 12.38
CA GLN A 132 -1.68 -5.94 12.70
C GLN A 132 -1.63 -7.34 12.08
N HIS A 133 -0.69 -7.60 11.14
CA HIS A 133 -0.65 -8.82 10.34
C HIS A 133 0.78 -9.41 10.24
N PRO A 134 1.33 -9.96 11.34
CA PRO A 134 2.71 -10.46 11.37
C PRO A 134 3.02 -11.53 10.32
N ASP A 135 2.07 -12.45 10.08
CA ASP A 135 2.22 -13.52 9.09
C ASP A 135 2.20 -13.00 7.64
N GLY A 136 1.47 -11.93 7.37
CA GLY A 136 1.51 -11.21 6.10
C GLY A 136 2.90 -10.64 5.84
N ASN A 137 3.41 -9.86 6.79
CA ASN A 137 4.77 -9.29 6.68
C ASN A 137 5.85 -10.36 6.53
N GLN A 138 5.70 -11.52 7.17
CA GLN A 138 6.60 -12.65 7.01
C GLN A 138 6.63 -13.16 5.56
N ARG A 139 5.45 -13.41 4.98
CA ARG A 139 5.33 -13.90 3.60
C ARG A 139 5.85 -12.88 2.58
N GLU A 140 5.48 -11.61 2.75
CA GLU A 140 5.88 -10.53 1.85
C GLU A 140 7.39 -10.29 1.87
N ALA A 141 7.99 -10.25 3.06
CA ALA A 141 9.43 -10.12 3.20
C ALA A 141 10.18 -11.32 2.60
N ALA A 142 9.70 -12.53 2.84
CA ALA A 142 10.28 -13.73 2.25
C ALA A 142 10.19 -13.71 0.71
N ALA A 143 9.03 -13.36 0.15
CA ALA A 143 8.83 -13.26 -1.29
C ALA A 143 9.72 -12.16 -1.91
N ALA A 144 9.79 -10.97 -1.30
CA ALA A 144 10.62 -9.86 -1.79
C ALA A 144 12.12 -10.18 -1.79
N LEU A 145 12.57 -10.93 -0.78
CA LEU A 145 13.98 -11.30 -0.62
C LEU A 145 14.36 -12.63 -1.26
N ASN A 146 13.40 -13.31 -1.89
CA ASN A 146 13.58 -14.67 -2.45
C ASN A 146 14.07 -15.67 -1.39
N LEU A 147 13.49 -15.60 -0.20
CA LEU A 147 13.76 -16.50 0.94
C LEU A 147 12.60 -17.47 1.14
N GLY A 148 12.85 -18.55 1.87
CA GLY A 148 11.77 -19.38 2.42
C GLY A 148 11.03 -18.64 3.53
N THR A 149 9.72 -18.83 3.66
CA THR A 149 8.95 -18.21 4.75
C THR A 149 9.50 -18.59 6.13
N HIS A 150 10.07 -19.80 6.25
CA HIS A 150 10.71 -20.29 7.48
C HIS A 150 12.04 -19.61 7.80
N ASP A 151 12.64 -18.88 6.86
CA ASP A 151 13.88 -18.13 7.07
C ASP A 151 13.61 -16.71 7.63
N VAL A 152 12.35 -16.30 7.67
CA VAL A 152 11.93 -14.99 8.17
C VAL A 152 11.11 -15.13 9.45
N GLU A 153 11.61 -14.54 10.53
CA GLU A 153 10.90 -14.43 11.80
C GLU A 153 10.33 -13.02 11.96
N VAL A 154 9.04 -12.89 12.28
CA VAL A 154 8.40 -11.60 12.53
C VAL A 154 7.96 -11.49 13.98
N ILE A 155 8.41 -10.46 14.67
CA ILE A 155 8.12 -10.20 16.09
C ILE A 155 7.36 -8.89 16.22
N CYS A 156 6.10 -8.97 16.61
CA CYS A 156 5.28 -7.83 17.02
C CYS A 156 4.88 -8.00 18.49
N ARG A 157 5.63 -7.40 19.42
CA ARG A 157 5.34 -7.50 20.85
C ARG A 157 4.22 -6.57 21.28
N ARG A 158 4.19 -5.36 20.75
CA ARG A 158 3.22 -4.29 21.03
C ARG A 158 3.08 -3.43 19.79
N MET A 159 1.94 -2.79 19.70
CA MET A 159 1.62 -1.89 18.61
C MET A 159 0.94 -0.65 19.19
N GLY A 160 1.44 0.53 18.83
CA GLY A 160 0.95 1.83 19.28
C GLY A 160 -0.20 2.36 18.43
N GLY A 161 -1.17 1.51 18.10
CA GLY A 161 -2.31 1.79 17.24
C GLY A 161 -2.10 1.30 15.81
N GLY A 162 -3.19 0.97 15.15
CA GLY A 162 -3.20 0.52 13.76
C GLY A 162 -4.49 0.90 13.04
N PHE A 163 -5.65 0.56 13.62
CA PHE A 163 -6.99 0.93 13.13
C PHE A 163 -7.22 0.55 11.66
N GLY A 164 -6.64 -0.56 11.20
CA GLY A 164 -6.63 -0.98 9.81
C GLY A 164 -5.45 -0.44 8.98
N GLY A 165 -4.72 0.57 9.43
CA GLY A 165 -3.60 1.17 8.71
C GLY A 165 -2.28 0.39 8.78
N LYS A 166 -2.24 -0.71 9.54
CA LYS A 166 -1.08 -1.61 9.66
C LYS A 166 -1.43 -3.06 9.33
N GLU A 167 -2.44 -3.29 8.51
CA GLU A 167 -2.83 -4.64 8.06
C GLU A 167 -2.05 -5.11 6.84
N GLY A 168 -1.83 -4.24 5.89
CA GLY A 168 -0.96 -4.48 4.76
C GLY A 168 0.17 -3.47 4.79
N ASN A 169 1.39 -3.84 4.55
CA ASN A 169 2.63 -3.06 4.57
C ASN A 169 3.43 -3.18 5.86
#